data_7683fd913eae9da330f060d288d62243
#
_entry.id   7683fd913eae9da330f060d288d62243
#
_cell.length_a   1.000
_cell.length_b   1.000
_cell.length_c   1.000
_cell.angle_alpha   90.00
_cell.angle_beta   90.00
_cell.angle_gamma   90.00
#
_symmetry.space_group_name_H-M   'P 1'
#
loop_
_entity.id
_entity.type
_entity.pdbx_description
1 polymer ?
#
loop_
_entity_poly.entity_id
_entity_poly.type
_entity_poly.pdbx_seq_one_letter_code
_entity_poly.pdbx_strand_id
1 'polypeptide(L)'
;MITPFKIAILGGDGVGPEVVAESVKVLRAVETQLTDIRFDRVEHSGGGGVFLRSSDPLPPATLERIGEADAILLGAMDLPSVRWPRGIEMTPQIDLHDQIDLFNGVRAINDAVTRVLAVPDHRTADPGGQTSTTQMGPLICQALT
;
A
#
# COMPACT_ATOMS: atom_id res chain seq x y z
N MET A 1 8.23 -15.52 -22.09
CA MET A 1 7.93 -14.09 -22.42
C MET A 1 7.74 -13.42 -21.09
N ILE A 2 8.45 -12.32 -20.81
CA ILE A 2 8.32 -11.59 -19.54
C ILE A 2 7.08 -10.71 -19.61
N THR A 3 6.18 -10.82 -18.63
CA THR A 3 4.99 -9.98 -18.53
C THR A 3 5.31 -8.80 -17.59
N PRO A 4 5.36 -7.56 -18.08
CA PRO A 4 5.52 -6.40 -17.24
C PRO A 4 4.19 -6.03 -16.57
N PHE A 5 4.25 -5.70 -15.27
CA PHE A 5 3.15 -5.09 -14.52
C PHE A 5 3.57 -3.71 -14.04
N LYS A 6 2.77 -2.70 -14.32
CA LYS A 6 2.98 -1.34 -13.83
C LYS A 6 2.51 -1.24 -12.39
N ILE A 7 3.41 -0.91 -11.48
CA ILE A 7 3.09 -0.71 -10.07
C ILE A 7 3.27 0.77 -9.71
N ALA A 8 2.19 1.45 -9.40
CA ALA A 8 2.25 2.79 -8.82
C ALA A 8 2.64 2.69 -7.35
N ILE A 9 3.67 3.42 -6.94
CA ILE A 9 4.16 3.43 -5.56
C ILE A 9 3.85 4.79 -4.95
N LEU A 10 3.02 4.80 -3.91
CA LEU A 10 2.76 5.98 -3.09
C LEU A 10 3.32 5.74 -1.70
N GLY A 11 4.46 6.36 -1.39
CA GLY A 11 5.07 6.28 -0.07
C GLY A 11 4.20 6.86 1.04
N GLY A 12 3.44 7.90 0.72
CA GLY A 12 2.62 8.61 1.70
C GLY A 12 3.45 9.51 2.62
N ASP A 13 3.05 9.59 3.89
CA ASP A 13 3.64 10.47 4.90
C ASP A 13 4.14 9.67 6.12
N GLY A 14 4.84 10.36 7.01
CA GLY A 14 5.27 9.80 8.30
C GLY A 14 6.09 8.52 8.14
N VAL A 15 5.60 7.40 8.67
CA VAL A 15 6.21 6.07 8.57
C VAL A 15 6.02 5.41 7.19
N GLY A 16 5.11 5.93 6.37
CA GLY A 16 4.73 5.35 5.09
C GLY A 16 5.90 5.08 4.15
N PRO A 17 6.79 6.05 3.88
CA PRO A 17 7.94 5.85 2.99
C PRO A 17 8.88 4.73 3.45
N GLU A 18 9.10 4.57 4.76
CA GLU A 18 9.95 3.52 5.33
C GLU A 18 9.32 2.15 5.11
N VAL A 19 8.03 2.00 5.41
CA VAL A 19 7.30 0.74 5.22
C VAL A 19 7.24 0.34 3.75
N VAL A 20 6.99 1.30 2.85
CA VAL A 20 6.95 1.06 1.41
C VAL A 20 8.31 0.65 0.86
N ALA A 21 9.40 1.22 1.39
CA ALA A 21 10.74 0.82 0.98
C ALA A 21 11.02 -0.67 1.30
N GLU A 22 10.56 -1.17 2.44
CA GLU A 22 10.64 -2.60 2.77
C GLU A 22 9.76 -3.46 1.84
N SER A 23 8.54 -3.00 1.53
CA SER A 23 7.64 -3.68 0.60
C SER A 23 8.23 -3.78 -0.81
N VAL A 24 8.93 -2.74 -1.28
CA VAL A 24 9.64 -2.74 -2.57
C VAL A 24 10.76 -3.79 -2.60
N LYS A 25 11.44 -4.04 -1.47
CA LYS A 25 12.43 -5.13 -1.39
C LYS A 25 11.78 -6.49 -1.60
N VAL A 26 10.58 -6.69 -1.03
CA VAL A 26 9.80 -7.92 -1.24
C VAL A 26 9.44 -8.09 -2.72
N LEU A 27 8.93 -7.04 -3.39
CA LEU A 27 8.63 -7.10 -4.82
C LEU A 27 9.85 -7.49 -5.66
N ARG A 28 11.03 -6.94 -5.34
CA ARG A 28 12.29 -7.30 -6.01
C ARG A 28 12.68 -8.77 -5.78
N ALA A 29 12.47 -9.28 -4.57
CA ALA A 29 12.72 -10.68 -4.27
C ALA A 29 11.79 -11.61 -5.05
N VAL A 30 10.51 -11.23 -5.22
CA VAL A 30 9.54 -11.96 -6.04
C VAL A 30 9.99 -12.01 -7.50
N GLU A 31 10.42 -10.87 -8.09
CA GLU A 31 10.95 -10.83 -9.47
C GLU A 31 12.16 -11.75 -9.67
N THR A 32 12.98 -11.93 -8.62
CA THR A 32 14.13 -12.83 -8.70
C THR A 32 13.70 -14.30 -8.74
N GLN A 33 12.58 -14.63 -8.10
CA GLN A 33 12.05 -16.00 -8.05
C GLN A 33 11.16 -16.34 -9.24
N LEU A 34 10.39 -15.35 -9.73
CA LEU A 34 9.45 -15.51 -10.84
C LEU A 34 10.05 -14.91 -12.12
N THR A 35 10.72 -15.75 -12.91
CA THR A 35 11.49 -15.32 -14.09
C THR A 35 10.65 -14.81 -15.28
N ASP A 36 9.34 -14.96 -15.22
CA ASP A 36 8.36 -14.56 -16.24
C ASP A 36 7.58 -13.28 -15.88
N ILE A 37 7.83 -12.70 -14.71
CA ILE A 37 7.18 -11.49 -14.20
C ILE A 37 8.21 -10.38 -14.03
N ARG A 38 7.79 -9.15 -14.31
CA ARG A 38 8.54 -7.93 -14.04
C ARG A 38 7.61 -6.85 -13.49
N PHE A 39 8.06 -6.10 -12.48
CA PHE A 39 7.35 -4.97 -11.92
C PHE A 39 7.99 -3.65 -12.35
N ASP A 40 7.34 -2.94 -13.25
CA ASP A 40 7.70 -1.58 -13.62
C ASP A 40 7.15 -0.62 -12.55
N ARG A 41 8.02 -0.24 -11.61
CA ARG A 41 7.67 0.56 -10.42
C ARG A 41 7.82 2.04 -10.70
N VAL A 42 6.74 2.81 -10.53
CA VAL A 42 6.72 4.25 -10.70
C VAL A 42 6.31 4.92 -9.40
N GLU A 43 7.18 5.79 -8.88
CA GLU A 43 6.92 6.53 -7.65
C GLU A 43 6.01 7.74 -7.91
N HIS A 44 5.04 7.93 -7.03
CA HIS A 44 4.11 9.05 -7.03
C HIS A 44 4.06 9.67 -5.62
N SER A 45 3.73 10.95 -5.57
CA SER A 45 3.60 11.68 -4.31
C SER A 45 2.12 11.90 -3.99
N GLY A 46 1.74 11.66 -2.74
CA GLY A 46 0.40 11.91 -2.19
C GLY A 46 0.48 12.10 -0.68
N GLY A 47 -0.57 12.66 -0.09
CA GLY A 47 -0.69 12.83 1.35
C GLY A 47 -0.55 14.26 1.86
N GLY A 48 -0.44 14.43 3.18
CA GLY A 48 -0.36 15.74 3.86
C GLY A 48 0.84 16.58 3.45
N GLY A 49 1.98 15.95 3.18
CA GLY A 49 3.16 16.64 2.70
C GLY A 49 2.97 17.24 1.29
N VAL A 50 2.16 16.60 0.45
CA VAL A 50 1.79 17.14 -0.87
C VAL A 50 0.80 18.28 -0.70
N PHE A 51 -0.20 18.12 0.17
CA PHE A 51 -1.17 19.18 0.48
C PHE A 51 -0.52 20.49 0.90
N LEU A 52 0.52 20.45 1.72
CA LEU A 52 1.24 21.65 2.15
C LEU A 52 1.90 22.42 0.99
N ARG A 53 2.18 21.76 -0.13
CA ARG A 53 2.82 22.37 -1.31
C ARG A 53 1.85 22.76 -2.40
N SER A 54 0.75 22.02 -2.56
CA SER A 54 -0.19 22.15 -3.68
C SER A 54 -1.62 22.45 -3.28
N SER A 55 -1.93 22.48 -1.97
CA SER A 55 -3.29 22.58 -1.43
C SER A 55 -4.23 21.43 -1.83
N ASP A 56 -3.68 20.35 -2.34
CA ASP A 56 -4.40 19.12 -2.71
C ASP A 56 -3.53 17.92 -2.30
N PRO A 57 -4.02 17.01 -1.44
CA PRO A 57 -3.23 15.86 -0.98
C PRO A 57 -3.06 14.79 -2.06
N LEU A 58 -3.91 14.81 -3.10
CA LEU A 58 -3.87 13.83 -4.19
C LEU A 58 -4.26 14.51 -5.51
N PRO A 59 -3.35 15.30 -6.12
CA PRO A 59 -3.64 16.08 -7.33
C PRO A 59 -4.20 15.23 -8.47
N PRO A 60 -5.15 15.74 -9.28
CA PRO A 60 -5.79 15.01 -10.37
C PRO A 60 -4.80 14.36 -11.35
N ALA A 61 -3.71 15.04 -11.67
CA ALA A 61 -2.66 14.49 -12.54
C ALA A 61 -1.94 13.28 -11.91
N THR A 62 -1.89 13.19 -10.57
CA THR A 62 -1.37 12.02 -9.86
C THR A 62 -2.37 10.88 -9.93
N LEU A 63 -3.66 11.16 -9.70
CA LEU A 63 -4.74 10.18 -9.79
C LEU A 63 -4.82 9.54 -11.18
N GLU A 64 -4.76 10.35 -12.24
CA GLU A 64 -4.77 9.87 -13.62
C GLU A 64 -3.63 8.88 -13.89
N ARG A 65 -2.40 9.22 -13.49
CA ARG A 65 -1.23 8.34 -13.68
C ARG A 65 -1.29 7.06 -12.85
N ILE A 66 -1.82 7.15 -11.63
CA ILE A 66 -2.01 5.98 -10.77
C ILE A 66 -3.07 5.05 -11.36
N GLY A 67 -4.14 5.62 -11.94
CA GLY A 67 -5.19 4.86 -12.61
C GLY A 67 -4.73 4.07 -13.84
N GLU A 68 -3.57 4.42 -14.43
CA GLU A 68 -2.95 3.67 -15.53
C GLU A 68 -2.11 2.46 -15.06
N ALA A 69 -1.93 2.29 -13.76
CA ALA A 69 -1.15 1.18 -13.20
C ALA A 69 -2.01 -0.08 -13.03
N ASP A 70 -1.37 -1.24 -13.10
CA ASP A 70 -2.03 -2.53 -12.86
C ASP A 70 -2.27 -2.77 -11.37
N ALA A 71 -1.46 -2.13 -10.50
CA ALA A 71 -1.63 -2.18 -9.06
C ALA A 71 -1.00 -0.96 -8.37
N ILE A 72 -1.43 -0.71 -7.14
CA ILE A 72 -0.92 0.38 -6.31
C ILE A 72 -0.31 -0.20 -5.03
N LEU A 73 0.93 0.19 -4.73
CA LEU A 73 1.57 -0.03 -3.45
C LEU A 73 1.46 1.26 -2.64
N LEU A 74 0.60 1.24 -1.63
CA LEU A 74 0.23 2.39 -0.83
C LEU A 74 0.85 2.34 0.56
N GLY A 75 1.57 3.40 0.93
CA GLY A 75 2.03 3.63 2.29
C GLY A 75 1.02 4.41 3.14
N ALA A 76 1.35 4.60 4.40
CA ALA A 76 0.51 5.42 5.30
C ALA A 76 0.45 6.87 4.82
N MET A 77 -0.72 7.45 4.79
CA MET A 77 -0.96 8.85 4.41
C MET A 77 -1.55 9.62 5.59
N ASP A 78 -0.93 9.51 6.74
CA ASP A 78 -1.30 10.29 7.92
C ASP A 78 -0.14 11.18 8.35
N LEU A 79 -0.39 12.48 8.32
CA LEU A 79 0.46 13.50 8.89
C LEU A 79 -0.34 14.25 9.95
N PRO A 80 -0.29 13.86 11.23
CA PRO A 80 -1.18 14.36 12.29
C PRO A 80 -1.18 15.87 12.45
N SER A 81 -0.10 16.55 12.04
CA SER A 81 0.01 18.00 12.07
C SER A 81 -0.69 18.72 10.92
N VAL A 82 -1.15 17.98 9.90
CA VAL A 82 -1.80 18.54 8.71
C VAL A 82 -3.26 18.12 8.68
N ARG A 83 -4.15 19.11 8.63
CA ARG A 83 -5.60 18.91 8.66
C ARG A 83 -6.28 19.78 7.60
N TRP A 84 -7.47 19.37 7.18
CA TRP A 84 -8.38 20.25 6.46
C TRP A 84 -8.77 21.44 7.34
N PRO A 85 -9.29 22.54 6.74
CA PRO A 85 -9.92 23.61 7.51
C PRO A 85 -10.91 23.06 8.53
N ARG A 86 -10.97 23.67 9.72
CA ARG A 86 -11.74 23.23 10.89
C ARG A 86 -11.19 21.99 11.62
N GLY A 87 -9.94 21.61 11.37
CA GLY A 87 -9.27 20.50 12.07
C GLY A 87 -9.70 19.10 11.62
N ILE A 88 -10.40 18.99 10.49
CA ILE A 88 -10.83 17.70 9.94
C ILE A 88 -9.60 16.93 9.46
N GLU A 89 -9.54 15.65 9.79
CA GLU A 89 -8.48 14.74 9.35
C GLU A 89 -8.48 14.57 7.83
N MET A 90 -7.29 14.51 7.25
CA MET A 90 -7.14 14.19 5.83
C MET A 90 -7.10 12.68 5.66
N THR A 91 -7.87 12.19 4.71
CA THR A 91 -7.99 10.77 4.40
C THR A 91 -7.79 10.51 2.90
N PRO A 92 -6.68 10.96 2.28
CA PRO A 92 -6.48 10.82 0.84
C PRO A 92 -6.44 9.36 0.37
N GLN A 93 -6.11 8.43 1.26
CA GLN A 93 -6.20 7.00 1.00
C GLN A 93 -7.63 6.52 0.74
N ILE A 94 -8.63 7.13 1.39
CA ILE A 94 -10.05 6.83 1.15
C ILE A 94 -10.46 7.40 -0.20
N ASP A 95 -10.09 8.65 -0.48
CA ASP A 95 -10.38 9.30 -1.77
C ASP A 95 -9.76 8.50 -2.93
N LEU A 96 -8.54 7.98 -2.75
CA LEU A 96 -7.87 7.13 -3.71
C LEU A 96 -8.66 5.83 -3.95
N HIS A 97 -9.11 5.18 -2.88
CA HIS A 97 -9.90 3.96 -2.95
C HIS A 97 -11.23 4.15 -3.67
N ASP A 98 -11.91 5.27 -3.42
CA ASP A 98 -13.21 5.58 -4.02
C ASP A 98 -13.12 5.94 -5.51
N GLN A 99 -11.98 6.49 -5.95
CA GLN A 99 -11.79 6.96 -7.32
C GLN A 99 -11.14 5.93 -8.24
N ILE A 100 -10.44 4.93 -7.68
CA ILE A 100 -9.81 3.86 -8.44
C ILE A 100 -10.47 2.53 -8.06
N ASP A 101 -11.20 1.94 -9.00
CA ASP A 101 -11.91 0.67 -8.80
C ASP A 101 -10.92 -0.51 -8.67
N LEU A 102 -10.30 -0.63 -7.50
CA LEU A 102 -9.27 -1.63 -7.16
C LEU A 102 -9.85 -2.93 -6.57
N PHE A 103 -11.14 -3.18 -6.71
CA PHE A 103 -11.89 -4.18 -5.96
C PHE A 103 -11.36 -5.63 -6.03
N ASN A 104 -10.72 -6.04 -7.10
CA ASN A 104 -10.36 -7.46 -7.27
C ASN A 104 -9.06 -7.87 -6.57
N GLY A 105 -8.02 -7.03 -6.57
CA GLY A 105 -6.76 -7.32 -5.89
C GLY A 105 -6.86 -7.20 -4.36
N VAL A 106 -7.59 -6.19 -3.88
CA VAL A 106 -7.85 -5.95 -2.45
C VAL A 106 -8.56 -7.13 -1.80
N ARG A 107 -9.47 -7.76 -2.53
CA ARG A 107 -10.25 -8.90 -2.02
C ARG A 107 -9.38 -10.11 -1.69
N ALA A 108 -8.46 -10.48 -2.58
CA ALA A 108 -7.55 -11.62 -2.34
C ALA A 108 -6.64 -11.37 -1.12
N ILE A 109 -6.11 -10.15 -0.98
CA ILE A 109 -5.27 -9.77 0.18
C ILE A 109 -6.09 -9.77 1.47
N ASN A 110 -7.29 -9.19 1.48
CA ASN A 110 -8.16 -9.17 2.64
C ASN A 110 -8.55 -10.57 3.09
N ASP A 111 -8.86 -11.45 2.15
CA ASP A 111 -9.19 -12.85 2.43
C ASP A 111 -7.97 -13.60 3.02
N ALA A 112 -6.76 -13.36 2.51
CA ALA A 112 -5.55 -13.93 3.05
C ALA A 112 -5.26 -13.43 4.47
N VAL A 113 -5.34 -12.12 4.70
CA VAL A 113 -5.18 -11.52 6.03
C VAL A 113 -6.20 -12.07 7.01
N THR A 114 -7.46 -12.17 6.61
CA THR A 114 -8.55 -12.72 7.45
C THR A 114 -8.25 -14.16 7.83
N ARG A 115 -7.79 -15.00 6.89
CA ARG A 115 -7.39 -16.38 7.17
C ARG A 115 -6.24 -16.48 8.16
N VAL A 116 -5.21 -15.66 8.00
CA VAL A 116 -4.06 -15.62 8.92
C VAL A 116 -4.49 -15.21 10.33
N LEU A 117 -5.26 -14.13 10.47
CA LEU A 117 -5.71 -13.61 11.75
C LEU A 117 -6.77 -14.50 12.46
N ALA A 118 -7.42 -15.40 11.73
CA ALA A 118 -8.30 -16.41 12.33
C ALA A 118 -7.54 -17.38 13.25
N VAL A 119 -6.24 -17.58 13.00
CA VAL A 119 -5.36 -18.40 13.84
C VAL A 119 -4.79 -17.54 14.98
N PRO A 120 -5.12 -17.79 16.26
CA PRO A 120 -4.67 -16.96 17.39
C PRO A 120 -3.14 -16.76 17.46
N ASP A 121 -2.39 -17.83 17.20
CA ASP A 121 -0.91 -17.82 17.27
C ASP A 121 -0.26 -17.00 16.15
N HIS A 122 -1.00 -16.65 15.10
CA HIS A 122 -0.53 -15.79 14.01
C HIS A 122 -0.81 -14.30 14.23
N ARG A 123 -1.51 -13.93 15.29
CA ARG A 123 -1.89 -12.55 15.56
C ARG A 123 -0.69 -11.72 16.06
N THR A 124 -0.67 -10.46 15.72
CA THR A 124 0.24 -9.46 16.31
C THR A 124 -0.20 -9.06 17.70
N ALA A 125 0.59 -8.23 18.39
CA ALA A 125 0.30 -7.81 19.76
C ALA A 125 -1.04 -7.09 19.92
N ASP A 126 -1.44 -6.26 18.96
CA ASP A 126 -2.70 -5.48 19.03
C ASP A 126 -3.95 -6.35 19.14
N PRO A 127 -4.16 -7.41 18.35
CA PRO A 127 -5.25 -8.36 18.53
C PRO A 127 -4.92 -9.50 19.52
N GLY A 128 -3.91 -9.30 20.39
CA GLY A 128 -3.61 -10.20 21.50
C GLY A 128 -2.72 -11.39 21.19
N GLY A 129 -1.93 -11.32 20.12
CA GLY A 129 -0.92 -12.35 19.77
C GLY A 129 0.51 -11.92 20.06
N GLN A 130 1.47 -12.64 19.49
CA GLN A 130 2.92 -12.39 19.67
C GLN A 130 3.69 -12.36 18.34
N THR A 131 3.01 -12.46 17.20
CA THR A 131 3.64 -12.44 15.89
C THR A 131 4.20 -11.05 15.58
N SER A 132 5.47 -10.97 15.20
CA SER A 132 6.09 -9.72 14.77
C SER A 132 5.66 -9.35 13.34
N THR A 133 5.86 -8.08 12.97
CA THR A 133 5.62 -7.59 11.60
C THR A 133 6.42 -8.39 10.56
N THR A 134 7.67 -8.74 10.87
CA THR A 134 8.53 -9.53 9.99
C THR A 134 8.09 -10.98 9.81
N GLN A 135 7.34 -11.53 10.76
CA GLN A 135 6.77 -12.87 10.68
C GLN A 135 5.41 -12.87 9.98
N MET A 136 4.64 -11.77 10.09
CA MET A 136 3.31 -11.66 9.47
C MET A 136 3.37 -11.73 7.95
N GLY A 137 4.33 -11.07 7.31
CA GLY A 137 4.47 -11.07 5.85
C GLY A 137 4.52 -12.47 5.23
N PRO A 138 5.45 -13.35 5.65
CA PRO A 138 5.49 -14.74 5.20
C PRO A 138 4.18 -15.53 5.40
N LEU A 139 3.49 -15.33 6.52
CA LEU A 139 2.20 -15.99 6.79
C LEU A 139 1.12 -15.57 5.80
N ILE A 140 1.05 -14.27 5.48
CA ILE A 140 0.11 -13.75 4.48
C ILE A 140 0.46 -14.28 3.09
N CYS A 141 1.74 -14.29 2.72
CA CYS A 141 2.19 -14.83 1.43
C CYS A 141 1.80 -16.31 1.26
N GLN A 142 1.94 -17.12 2.30
CA GLN A 142 1.50 -18.52 2.28
C GLN A 142 -0.02 -18.66 2.13
N ALA A 143 -0.78 -17.72 2.67
CA ALA A 143 -2.24 -17.73 2.60
C ALA A 143 -2.79 -17.22 1.26
N LEU A 144 -1.98 -16.58 0.41
CA LEU A 144 -2.35 -16.14 -0.94
C LEU A 144 -2.32 -17.26 -1.97
N THR A 145 -1.63 -18.36 -1.69
CA THR A 145 -1.55 -19.57 -2.53
C THR A 145 -2.68 -20.53 -2.18
#